data_67b6d0f34696868a9c920c294dab99fe
#
_entry.id   67b6d0f34696868a9c920c294dab99fe
#
_cell.length_a   1.000
_cell.length_b   1.000
_cell.length_c   1.000
_cell.angle_alpha   90.00
_cell.angle_beta   90.00
_cell.angle_gamma   90.00
#
_symmetry.space_group_name_H-M   'P 1'
#
loop_
_entity.id
_entity.type
_entity.pdbx_description
1 polymer ?
#
loop_
_entity_poly.entity_id
_entity_poly.type
_entity_poly.pdbx_seq_one_letter_code
_entity_poly.pdbx_strand_id
1 'polypeptide(L)'
;THVKISHDIDHSRTVYVNGRQIVRTGDMMWMNWKKPGPSAPGPKGGPKTGLGKGVDGVAAKSPTLQKDLADLQKDGWNIEYGPKGGGSSANRATKTIVLDGNLQSNPNAATQVLSHEVGHAKYPYTADMSSKASYVNGTLADEGAATMKNIQVQREITAAGGPDIGIAGNSANHASYNNAYNQYLKDGNAAAARQSIGTTFGKGEITSTTGQPYADYYGGWYDKVKGGKK
;
A
#
# COMPACT_ATOMS: atom_id res chain seq x y z
N THR A 1 -37.31 -8.81 -6.50
CA THR A 1 -36.90 -7.69 -5.61
C THR A 1 -35.55 -8.04 -5.06
N HIS A 2 -34.49 -7.42 -5.57
CA HIS A 2 -33.14 -7.60 -5.02
C HIS A 2 -33.05 -6.87 -3.69
N VAL A 3 -32.97 -7.59 -2.59
CA VAL A 3 -32.64 -7.03 -1.29
C VAL A 3 -31.18 -6.65 -1.35
N LYS A 4 -30.90 -5.36 -1.39
CA LYS A 4 -29.53 -4.84 -1.27
C LYS A 4 -29.06 -5.06 0.17
N ILE A 5 -28.15 -5.99 0.37
CA ILE A 5 -27.56 -6.24 1.68
C ILE A 5 -26.32 -5.34 1.79
N SER A 6 -26.30 -4.46 2.78
CA SER A 6 -25.12 -3.69 3.16
C SER A 6 -24.57 -4.25 4.48
N HIS A 7 -23.25 -4.23 4.61
CA HIS A 7 -22.55 -4.59 5.84
C HIS A 7 -21.69 -3.41 6.27
N ASP A 8 -21.74 -3.07 7.53
CA ASP A 8 -20.88 -2.08 8.13
C ASP A 8 -19.43 -2.57 8.19
N ILE A 9 -18.50 -1.74 7.79
CA ILE A 9 -17.06 -1.95 7.91
C ILE A 9 -16.48 -1.13 9.06
N ASP A 10 -17.19 -0.08 9.43
CA ASP A 10 -16.86 0.79 10.54
C ASP A 10 -18.13 1.13 11.31
N HIS A 11 -18.07 1.10 12.64
CA HIS A 11 -19.21 1.35 13.51
C HIS A 11 -18.76 1.83 14.89
N SER A 12 -19.64 2.47 15.62
CA SER A 12 -19.35 2.89 16.98
C SER A 12 -19.19 1.68 17.91
N ARG A 13 -18.05 1.58 18.58
CA ARG A 13 -17.81 0.54 19.60
C ARG A 13 -18.51 0.80 20.92
N THR A 14 -19.04 2.01 21.15
CA THR A 14 -19.54 2.46 22.43
C THR A 14 -21.02 2.79 22.44
N VAL A 15 -21.69 2.85 21.29
CA VAL A 15 -23.11 3.21 21.20
C VAL A 15 -23.90 2.05 20.59
N TYR A 16 -24.94 1.63 21.30
CA TYR A 16 -25.81 0.53 20.91
C TYR A 16 -27.28 0.98 20.93
N VAL A 17 -28.09 0.48 20.00
CA VAL A 17 -29.54 0.58 20.01
C VAL A 17 -30.10 -0.83 19.90
N ASN A 18 -30.95 -1.23 20.84
CA ASN A 18 -31.52 -2.57 20.91
C ASN A 18 -30.47 -3.71 20.85
N GLY A 19 -29.31 -3.51 21.53
CA GLY A 19 -28.22 -4.48 21.57
C GLY A 19 -27.38 -4.58 20.30
N ARG A 20 -27.60 -3.73 19.29
CA ARG A 20 -26.80 -3.64 18.07
C ARG A 20 -26.01 -2.35 18.04
N GLN A 21 -24.76 -2.44 17.63
CA GLN A 21 -23.93 -1.24 17.38
C GLN A 21 -24.54 -0.42 16.24
N ILE A 22 -24.57 0.90 16.41
CA ILE A 22 -25.08 1.80 15.40
C ILE A 22 -23.98 2.23 14.42
N VAL A 23 -24.36 2.31 13.16
CA VAL A 23 -23.57 2.94 12.08
C VAL A 23 -23.94 4.42 12.04
N ARG A 24 -22.96 5.30 12.08
CA ARG A 24 -23.15 6.75 12.04
C ARG A 24 -22.93 7.27 10.62
N THR A 25 -23.45 8.46 10.33
CA THR A 25 -23.14 9.16 9.09
C THR A 25 -21.61 9.34 8.97
N GLY A 26 -21.04 8.80 7.92
CA GLY A 26 -19.58 8.78 7.69
C GLY A 26 -18.90 7.45 7.98
N ASP A 27 -19.56 6.53 8.70
CA ASP A 27 -19.04 5.17 8.84
C ASP A 27 -19.03 4.46 7.47
N MET A 28 -18.00 3.68 7.20
CA MET A 28 -17.91 2.93 5.94
C MET A 28 -18.79 1.69 5.97
N MET A 29 -19.48 1.43 4.85
CA MET A 29 -20.36 0.27 4.68
C MET A 29 -20.01 -0.48 3.41
N TRP A 30 -20.09 -1.82 3.48
CA TRP A 30 -20.05 -2.67 2.29
C TRP A 30 -21.39 -2.63 1.56
N MET A 31 -21.43 -1.91 0.44
CA MET A 31 -22.64 -1.84 -0.39
C MET A 31 -22.61 -2.97 -1.43
N ASN A 32 -23.62 -3.84 -1.40
CA ASN A 32 -23.76 -4.98 -2.32
C ASN A 32 -22.59 -6.00 -2.30
N TRP A 33 -21.79 -6.00 -1.25
CA TRP A 33 -20.74 -7.00 -1.06
C TRP A 33 -21.12 -7.94 0.08
N LYS A 34 -20.87 -9.22 -0.10
CA LYS A 34 -20.94 -10.18 0.99
C LYS A 34 -19.82 -9.82 1.97
N LYS A 35 -20.17 -9.49 3.23
CA LYS A 35 -19.17 -9.32 4.27
C LYS A 35 -18.21 -10.50 4.20
N PRO A 36 -16.89 -10.29 4.09
CA PRO A 36 -15.96 -11.40 4.24
C PRO A 36 -16.32 -12.09 5.55
N GLY A 37 -16.70 -13.37 5.49
CA GLY A 37 -16.86 -14.18 6.71
C GLY A 37 -15.57 -14.10 7.51
N PRO A 38 -15.57 -14.46 8.82
CA PRO A 38 -14.34 -14.63 9.56
C PRO A 38 -13.40 -15.43 8.66
N SER A 39 -12.26 -14.86 8.33
CA SER A 39 -11.33 -15.42 7.36
C SER A 39 -11.18 -16.90 7.71
N ALA A 40 -11.64 -17.77 6.82
CA ALA A 40 -11.24 -19.17 6.93
C ALA A 40 -9.72 -19.14 7.15
N PRO A 41 -9.16 -19.97 8.04
CA PRO A 41 -7.72 -20.04 8.20
C PRO A 41 -7.14 -20.10 6.79
N GLY A 42 -6.32 -19.11 6.44
CA GLY A 42 -5.79 -18.99 5.09
C GLY A 42 -5.30 -20.34 4.62
N PRO A 43 -5.43 -20.69 3.34
CA PRO A 43 -5.14 -22.03 2.87
C PRO A 43 -3.82 -22.47 3.47
N LYS A 44 -3.82 -23.65 4.13
CA LYS A 44 -2.59 -24.24 4.66
C LYS A 44 -1.62 -24.34 3.50
N GLY A 45 -0.64 -23.42 3.43
CA GLY A 45 0.31 -23.34 2.32
C GLY A 45 0.14 -22.15 1.38
N GLY A 46 -0.46 -21.03 1.80
CA GLY A 46 -0.44 -19.76 1.03
C GLY A 46 0.99 -19.31 0.67
N PRO A 47 1.15 -18.41 -0.33
CA PRO A 47 2.46 -17.98 -0.78
C PRO A 47 3.28 -17.46 0.41
N LYS A 48 4.51 -17.95 0.54
CA LYS A 48 5.43 -17.49 1.58
C LYS A 48 6.08 -16.20 1.11
N THR A 49 6.19 -15.24 2.00
CA THR A 49 6.82 -13.95 1.67
C THR A 49 8.34 -14.07 1.44
N GLY A 50 8.99 -15.15 1.89
CA GLY A 50 10.46 -15.23 1.96
C GLY A 50 11.05 -14.53 3.19
N LEU A 51 10.23 -13.78 3.94
CA LEU A 51 10.66 -12.92 5.04
C LEU A 51 10.47 -13.55 6.44
N GLY A 52 10.01 -14.80 6.48
CA GLY A 52 9.86 -15.58 7.70
C GLY A 52 8.42 -15.68 8.22
N LYS A 53 8.21 -16.62 9.14
CA LYS A 53 6.88 -17.02 9.63
C LYS A 53 6.06 -15.88 10.24
N GLY A 54 6.72 -14.88 10.86
CA GLY A 54 6.04 -13.74 11.45
C GLY A 54 5.35 -12.89 10.37
N VAL A 55 6.08 -12.54 9.31
CA VAL A 55 5.55 -11.77 8.16
C VAL A 55 4.50 -12.59 7.42
N ASP A 56 4.77 -13.89 7.18
CA ASP A 56 3.80 -14.80 6.55
C ASP A 56 2.46 -14.82 7.31
N GLY A 57 2.50 -14.86 8.65
CA GLY A 57 1.31 -14.89 9.50
C GLY A 57 0.48 -13.58 9.44
N VAL A 58 1.13 -12.44 9.34
CA VAL A 58 0.45 -11.13 9.17
C VAL A 58 -0.08 -11.00 7.75
N ALA A 59 0.74 -11.27 6.74
CA ALA A 59 0.37 -11.20 5.32
C ALA A 59 -0.79 -12.15 4.96
N ALA A 60 -0.90 -13.30 5.61
CA ALA A 60 -2.00 -14.26 5.40
C ALA A 60 -3.38 -13.69 5.71
N LYS A 61 -3.46 -12.58 6.45
CA LYS A 61 -4.72 -11.92 6.81
C LYS A 61 -5.24 -10.96 5.73
N SER A 62 -4.45 -10.67 4.70
CA SER A 62 -4.87 -9.85 3.55
C SER A 62 -5.04 -10.71 2.30
N PRO A 63 -6.27 -10.94 1.83
CA PRO A 63 -6.52 -11.67 0.58
C PRO A 63 -5.85 -11.02 -0.62
N THR A 64 -5.84 -9.69 -0.67
CA THR A 64 -5.16 -8.94 -1.75
C THR A 64 -3.66 -9.19 -1.73
N LEU A 65 -3.01 -9.07 -0.56
CA LEU A 65 -1.56 -9.30 -0.47
C LEU A 65 -1.20 -10.75 -0.81
N GLN A 66 -2.00 -11.73 -0.36
CA GLN A 66 -1.79 -13.14 -0.69
C GLN A 66 -1.87 -13.39 -2.20
N LYS A 67 -2.87 -12.81 -2.85
CA LYS A 67 -3.01 -12.91 -4.31
C LYS A 67 -1.83 -12.26 -5.02
N ASP A 68 -1.47 -11.04 -4.63
CA ASP A 68 -0.36 -10.32 -5.27
C ASP A 68 0.97 -11.04 -5.09
N LEU A 69 1.24 -11.61 -3.90
CA LEU A 69 2.43 -12.42 -3.66
C LEU A 69 2.47 -13.67 -4.53
N ALA A 70 1.33 -14.37 -4.68
CA ALA A 70 1.24 -15.54 -5.55
C ALA A 70 1.51 -15.17 -7.03
N ASP A 71 0.93 -14.06 -7.49
CA ASP A 71 1.16 -13.55 -8.84
C ASP A 71 2.65 -13.20 -9.05
N LEU A 72 3.25 -12.46 -8.11
CA LEU A 72 4.65 -12.05 -8.18
C LEU A 72 5.60 -13.27 -8.20
N GLN A 73 5.35 -14.27 -7.34
CA GLN A 73 6.14 -15.50 -7.33
C GLN A 73 6.04 -16.26 -8.66
N LYS A 74 4.82 -16.37 -9.20
CA LYS A 74 4.60 -16.97 -10.52
C LYS A 74 5.35 -16.22 -11.63
N ASP A 75 5.44 -14.89 -11.51
CA ASP A 75 6.14 -14.03 -12.46
C ASP A 75 7.66 -14.00 -12.21
N GLY A 76 8.17 -14.77 -11.25
CA GLY A 76 9.60 -14.92 -10.97
C GLY A 76 10.19 -13.80 -10.12
N TRP A 77 9.37 -13.08 -9.34
CA TRP A 77 9.88 -12.11 -8.38
C TRP A 77 10.50 -12.79 -7.17
N ASN A 78 11.63 -12.24 -6.70
CA ASN A 78 12.26 -12.56 -5.44
C ASN A 78 11.92 -11.51 -4.36
N ILE A 79 11.76 -11.96 -3.11
CA ILE A 79 11.50 -11.06 -1.96
C ILE A 79 12.48 -11.44 -0.86
N GLU A 80 13.27 -10.48 -0.39
CA GLU A 80 14.34 -10.72 0.56
C GLU A 80 14.61 -9.52 1.46
N TYR A 81 15.32 -9.74 2.57
CA TYR A 81 15.91 -8.66 3.35
C TYR A 81 17.26 -8.28 2.78
N GLY A 82 17.50 -6.98 2.65
CA GLY A 82 18.77 -6.39 2.33
C GLY A 82 19.61 -6.07 3.57
N PRO A 83 20.70 -5.32 3.40
CA PRO A 83 21.51 -4.80 4.51
C PRO A 83 20.69 -3.89 5.43
N LYS A 84 21.04 -3.87 6.71
CA LYS A 84 20.47 -2.92 7.68
C LYS A 84 20.82 -1.49 7.30
N GLY A 85 19.79 -0.63 7.23
CA GLY A 85 19.95 0.76 6.81
C GLY A 85 20.10 0.95 5.30
N GLY A 86 19.93 -0.14 4.51
CA GLY A 86 20.00 -0.08 3.05
C GLY A 86 18.71 0.44 2.38
N GLY A 87 17.66 0.61 3.17
CA GLY A 87 16.33 0.98 2.66
C GLY A 87 15.58 -0.20 2.03
N SER A 88 14.36 0.09 1.58
CA SER A 88 13.50 -0.88 0.89
C SER A 88 13.19 -0.41 -0.52
N SER A 89 12.97 -1.35 -1.44
CA SER A 89 12.67 -1.02 -2.84
C SER A 89 12.09 -2.20 -3.61
N ALA A 90 11.32 -1.90 -4.66
CA ALA A 90 10.89 -2.84 -5.68
C ALA A 90 11.58 -2.54 -7.01
N ASN A 91 12.43 -3.43 -7.48
CA ASN A 91 13.12 -3.32 -8.76
C ASN A 91 12.43 -4.17 -9.83
N ARG A 92 11.74 -3.51 -10.77
CA ARG A 92 11.00 -4.19 -11.84
C ARG A 92 11.91 -4.85 -12.87
N ALA A 93 13.12 -4.32 -13.06
CA ALA A 93 14.04 -4.88 -14.06
C ALA A 93 14.64 -6.20 -13.58
N THR A 94 14.97 -6.31 -12.30
CA THR A 94 15.49 -7.55 -11.69
C THR A 94 14.39 -8.41 -11.07
N LYS A 95 13.15 -7.93 -11.03
CA LYS A 95 12.01 -8.56 -10.36
C LYS A 95 12.34 -8.92 -8.90
N THR A 96 12.84 -7.94 -8.15
CA THR A 96 13.25 -8.15 -6.77
C THR A 96 12.62 -7.08 -5.88
N ILE A 97 12.03 -7.52 -4.76
CA ILE A 97 11.65 -6.66 -3.64
C ILE A 97 12.67 -6.87 -2.53
N VAL A 98 13.33 -5.80 -2.14
CA VAL A 98 14.27 -5.79 -1.01
C VAL A 98 13.66 -4.98 0.13
N LEU A 99 13.63 -5.53 1.33
CA LEU A 99 13.26 -4.82 2.55
C LEU A 99 14.50 -4.51 3.38
N ASP A 100 14.52 -3.34 4.03
CA ASP A 100 15.59 -2.97 4.95
C ASP A 100 15.76 -4.04 6.04
N GLY A 101 17.01 -4.48 6.26
CA GLY A 101 17.32 -5.51 7.24
C GLY A 101 16.98 -5.14 8.69
N ASN A 102 16.78 -3.85 9.02
CA ASN A 102 16.28 -3.42 10.33
C ASN A 102 14.85 -3.87 10.60
N LEU A 103 14.06 -4.19 9.56
CA LEU A 103 12.68 -4.65 9.69
C LEU A 103 12.56 -6.12 10.09
N GLN A 104 13.65 -6.89 10.06
CA GLN A 104 13.64 -8.35 10.24
C GLN A 104 13.07 -8.79 11.60
N SER A 105 13.22 -7.96 12.64
CA SER A 105 12.70 -8.24 13.98
C SER A 105 11.27 -7.74 14.23
N ASN A 106 10.66 -7.03 13.26
CA ASN A 106 9.33 -6.46 13.41
C ASN A 106 8.41 -6.88 12.25
N PRO A 107 7.69 -8.00 12.37
CA PRO A 107 6.81 -8.51 11.33
C PRO A 107 5.73 -7.52 10.85
N ASN A 108 5.22 -6.67 11.74
CA ASN A 108 4.19 -5.69 11.39
C ASN A 108 4.80 -4.59 10.48
N ALA A 109 5.92 -4.01 10.87
CA ALA A 109 6.62 -3.02 10.07
C ALA A 109 7.12 -3.61 8.75
N ALA A 110 7.63 -4.86 8.76
CA ALA A 110 8.02 -5.55 7.54
C ALA A 110 6.83 -5.78 6.60
N THR A 111 5.64 -6.14 7.13
CA THR A 111 4.43 -6.31 6.30
C THR A 111 3.91 -4.97 5.77
N GLN A 112 4.00 -3.89 6.56
CA GLN A 112 3.68 -2.53 6.12
C GLN A 112 4.50 -2.16 4.87
N VAL A 113 5.83 -2.25 4.98
CA VAL A 113 6.74 -1.90 3.89
C VAL A 113 6.59 -2.88 2.73
N LEU A 114 6.49 -4.20 2.98
CA LEU A 114 6.24 -5.19 1.93
C LEU A 114 5.00 -4.84 1.09
N SER A 115 3.90 -4.45 1.74
CA SER A 115 2.67 -4.10 1.03
C SER A 115 2.83 -2.86 0.14
N HIS A 116 3.66 -1.90 0.53
CA HIS A 116 4.03 -0.74 -0.28
C HIS A 116 4.88 -1.17 -1.48
N GLU A 117 5.93 -1.94 -1.28
CA GLU A 117 6.80 -2.42 -2.35
C GLU A 117 6.07 -3.35 -3.35
N VAL A 118 5.14 -4.17 -2.86
CA VAL A 118 4.22 -4.94 -3.72
C VAL A 118 3.35 -4.01 -4.56
N GLY A 119 2.94 -2.86 -4.02
CA GLY A 119 2.22 -1.84 -4.78
C GLY A 119 3.03 -1.33 -5.98
N HIS A 120 4.32 -1.02 -5.79
CA HIS A 120 5.24 -0.68 -6.88
C HIS A 120 5.39 -1.83 -7.88
N ALA A 121 5.63 -3.05 -7.41
CA ALA A 121 5.82 -4.21 -8.27
C ALA A 121 4.60 -4.50 -9.16
N LYS A 122 3.39 -4.26 -8.66
CA LYS A 122 2.11 -4.54 -9.34
C LYS A 122 1.62 -3.38 -10.22
N TYR A 123 2.06 -2.15 -9.97
CA TYR A 123 1.64 -1.00 -10.77
C TYR A 123 2.44 -0.95 -12.10
N PRO A 124 1.76 -0.89 -13.26
CA PRO A 124 2.42 -0.89 -14.57
C PRO A 124 3.02 0.50 -14.86
N TYR A 125 4.12 0.84 -14.20
CA TYR A 125 4.79 2.11 -14.37
C TYR A 125 5.89 2.04 -15.42
N THR A 126 5.88 3.01 -16.34
CA THR A 126 6.98 3.30 -17.27
C THR A 126 7.28 4.78 -17.19
N ALA A 127 8.56 5.13 -16.97
CA ALA A 127 8.98 6.52 -16.81
C ALA A 127 8.76 7.32 -18.10
N ASP A 128 7.95 8.36 -18.05
CA ASP A 128 7.78 9.31 -19.14
C ASP A 128 8.88 10.38 -19.09
N MET A 129 9.86 10.25 -19.94
CA MET A 129 11.01 11.15 -20.03
C MET A 129 10.78 12.33 -21.01
N SER A 130 9.56 12.57 -21.48
CA SER A 130 9.24 13.65 -22.42
C SER A 130 9.43 15.05 -21.82
N SER A 131 9.11 15.20 -20.54
CA SER A 131 9.35 16.42 -19.76
C SER A 131 9.66 16.09 -18.30
N LYS A 132 10.29 17.04 -17.59
CA LYS A 132 10.52 16.93 -16.15
C LYS A 132 9.21 16.77 -15.39
N ALA A 133 8.18 17.53 -15.75
CA ALA A 133 6.87 17.45 -15.13
C ALA A 133 6.21 16.07 -15.35
N SER A 134 6.26 15.53 -16.57
CA SER A 134 5.74 14.20 -16.87
C SER A 134 6.44 13.11 -16.08
N TYR A 135 7.76 13.18 -16.00
CA TYR A 135 8.57 12.23 -15.23
C TYR A 135 8.23 12.27 -13.74
N VAL A 136 8.26 13.46 -13.13
CA VAL A 136 7.97 13.64 -11.69
C VAL A 136 6.54 13.20 -11.36
N ASN A 137 5.55 13.64 -12.15
CA ASN A 137 4.16 13.27 -11.92
C ASN A 137 3.92 11.77 -12.07
N GLY A 138 4.54 11.13 -13.05
CA GLY A 138 4.42 9.68 -13.26
C GLY A 138 5.05 8.89 -12.11
N THR A 139 6.22 9.29 -11.64
CA THR A 139 6.91 8.65 -10.51
C THR A 139 6.13 8.84 -9.21
N LEU A 140 5.59 10.04 -8.97
CA LEU A 140 4.74 10.29 -7.79
C LEU A 140 3.40 9.54 -7.88
N ALA A 141 2.86 9.29 -9.07
CA ALA A 141 1.67 8.44 -9.22
C ALA A 141 1.98 6.96 -8.91
N ASP A 142 3.20 6.50 -9.16
CA ASP A 142 3.69 5.17 -8.73
C ASP A 142 3.76 5.08 -7.20
N GLU A 143 4.29 6.09 -6.51
CA GLU A 143 4.24 6.19 -5.04
C GLU A 143 2.79 6.18 -4.51
N GLY A 144 1.91 6.90 -5.21
CA GLY A 144 0.48 6.91 -4.90
C GLY A 144 -0.15 5.51 -5.02
N ALA A 145 0.22 4.75 -6.03
CA ALA A 145 -0.27 3.38 -6.22
C ALA A 145 0.24 2.44 -5.12
N ALA A 146 1.52 2.56 -4.74
CA ALA A 146 2.13 1.81 -3.66
C ALA A 146 1.47 2.11 -2.31
N THR A 147 1.23 3.38 -2.01
CA THR A 147 0.53 3.82 -0.79
C THR A 147 -0.92 3.32 -0.75
N MET A 148 -1.66 3.37 -1.88
CA MET A 148 -3.00 2.80 -1.97
C MET A 148 -3.02 1.30 -1.68
N LYS A 149 -2.03 0.55 -2.17
CA LYS A 149 -1.88 -0.88 -1.88
C LYS A 149 -1.64 -1.12 -0.40
N ASN A 150 -0.75 -0.36 0.22
CA ASN A 150 -0.49 -0.47 1.66
C ASN A 150 -1.75 -0.19 2.50
N ILE A 151 -2.52 0.86 2.17
CA ILE A 151 -3.78 1.18 2.87
C ILE A 151 -4.79 0.03 2.71
N GLN A 152 -4.94 -0.54 1.51
CA GLN A 152 -5.81 -1.67 1.27
C GLN A 152 -5.44 -2.86 2.15
N VAL A 153 -4.17 -3.23 2.15
CA VAL A 153 -3.64 -4.37 2.92
C VAL A 153 -3.81 -4.15 4.42
N GLN A 154 -3.49 -2.95 4.92
CA GLN A 154 -3.70 -2.56 6.32
C GLN A 154 -5.15 -2.79 6.75
N ARG A 155 -6.11 -2.30 5.95
CA ARG A 155 -7.54 -2.44 6.25
C ARG A 155 -8.01 -3.89 6.23
N GLU A 156 -7.54 -4.68 5.27
CA GLU A 156 -7.86 -6.10 5.19
C GLU A 156 -7.34 -6.87 6.40
N ILE A 157 -6.08 -6.62 6.81
CA ILE A 157 -5.47 -7.25 7.99
C ILE A 157 -6.25 -6.89 9.25
N THR A 158 -6.59 -5.61 9.43
CA THR A 158 -7.36 -5.14 10.59
C THR A 158 -8.76 -5.73 10.59
N ALA A 159 -9.45 -5.78 9.45
CA ALA A 159 -10.77 -6.39 9.31
C ALA A 159 -10.78 -7.90 9.62
N ALA A 160 -9.65 -8.59 9.36
CA ALA A 160 -9.44 -10.00 9.70
C ALA A 160 -9.00 -10.23 11.15
N GLY A 161 -9.08 -9.21 12.03
CA GLY A 161 -8.64 -9.30 13.43
C GLY A 161 -7.12 -9.40 13.59
N GLY A 162 -6.36 -8.95 12.59
CA GLY A 162 -4.91 -8.84 12.66
C GLY A 162 -4.42 -7.55 13.29
N PRO A 163 -3.11 -7.35 13.40
CA PRO A 163 -2.52 -6.12 13.89
C PRO A 163 -2.76 -4.98 12.90
N ASP A 164 -2.85 -3.76 13.40
CA ASP A 164 -2.71 -2.59 12.56
C ASP A 164 -1.24 -2.43 12.16
N ILE A 165 -0.95 -2.65 10.89
CA ILE A 165 0.42 -2.50 10.35
C ILE A 165 0.77 -1.03 10.04
N GLY A 166 -0.21 -0.12 10.07
CA GLY A 166 -0.02 1.28 9.71
C GLY A 166 0.15 1.54 8.21
N ILE A 167 0.37 2.81 7.88
CA ILE A 167 0.70 3.27 6.52
C ILE A 167 2.18 3.64 6.48
N ALA A 168 2.90 3.23 5.44
CA ALA A 168 4.30 3.59 5.26
C ALA A 168 4.45 5.11 5.02
N GLY A 169 5.57 5.69 5.50
CA GLY A 169 5.87 7.11 5.37
C GLY A 169 5.52 7.95 6.58
N ASN A 170 5.54 9.27 6.39
CA ASN A 170 5.33 10.27 7.43
C ASN A 170 3.87 10.28 7.93
N SER A 171 3.67 10.05 9.22
CA SER A 171 2.34 10.01 9.84
C SER A 171 1.52 11.30 9.66
N ALA A 172 2.16 12.45 9.48
CA ALA A 172 1.48 13.70 9.18
C ALA A 172 0.69 13.67 7.85
N ASN A 173 1.08 12.79 6.92
CA ASN A 173 0.43 12.62 5.62
C ASN A 173 -0.72 11.61 5.63
N HIS A 174 -0.81 10.75 6.66
CA HIS A 174 -1.74 9.61 6.69
C HIS A 174 -3.21 10.01 6.55
N ALA A 175 -3.60 11.15 7.14
CA ALA A 175 -4.98 11.67 6.99
C ALA A 175 -5.30 11.97 5.52
N SER A 176 -4.38 12.64 4.80
CA SER A 176 -4.52 12.96 3.38
C SER A 176 -4.55 11.71 2.51
N TYR A 177 -3.69 10.73 2.79
CA TYR A 177 -3.69 9.44 2.09
C TYR A 177 -5.01 8.69 2.27
N ASN A 178 -5.50 8.59 3.51
CA ASN A 178 -6.78 7.95 3.80
C ASN A 178 -7.96 8.66 3.13
N ASN A 179 -7.97 9.99 3.10
CA ASN A 179 -9.03 10.77 2.44
C ASN A 179 -9.07 10.48 0.94
N ALA A 180 -7.92 10.49 0.26
CA ALA A 180 -7.84 10.16 -1.16
C ALA A 180 -8.26 8.72 -1.45
N TYR A 181 -7.85 7.77 -0.61
CA TYR A 181 -8.26 6.37 -0.73
C TYR A 181 -9.78 6.20 -0.48
N ASN A 182 -10.34 6.88 0.52
CA ASN A 182 -11.79 6.86 0.80
C ASN A 182 -12.60 7.46 -0.36
N GLN A 183 -12.08 8.50 -1.02
CA GLN A 183 -12.72 9.06 -2.20
C GLN A 183 -12.72 8.05 -3.35
N TYR A 184 -11.59 7.37 -3.59
CA TYR A 184 -11.52 6.27 -4.56
C TYR A 184 -12.57 5.18 -4.29
N LEU A 185 -12.78 4.80 -3.03
CA LEU A 185 -13.80 3.80 -2.69
C LEU A 185 -15.24 4.25 -3.03
N LYS A 186 -15.49 5.56 -3.11
CA LYS A 186 -16.80 6.13 -3.44
C LYS A 186 -17.03 6.26 -4.95
N ASP A 187 -16.01 6.71 -5.69
CA ASP A 187 -16.14 7.11 -7.10
C ASP A 187 -15.45 6.15 -8.09
N GLY A 188 -14.63 5.21 -7.60
CA GLY A 188 -13.87 4.28 -8.43
C GLY A 188 -12.68 4.92 -9.16
N ASN A 189 -12.40 6.21 -8.93
CA ASN A 189 -11.35 6.93 -9.66
C ASN A 189 -9.95 6.71 -9.06
N ALA A 190 -9.36 5.56 -9.35
CA ALA A 190 -8.02 5.21 -8.88
C ALA A 190 -6.93 6.16 -9.40
N ALA A 191 -7.11 6.76 -10.59
CA ALA A 191 -6.13 7.69 -11.14
C ALA A 191 -6.06 8.98 -10.32
N ALA A 192 -7.23 9.56 -9.97
CA ALA A 192 -7.30 10.73 -9.12
C ALA A 192 -6.73 10.47 -7.72
N ALA A 193 -7.01 9.30 -7.14
CA ALA A 193 -6.49 8.93 -5.84
C ALA A 193 -4.95 8.81 -5.85
N ARG A 194 -4.38 8.11 -6.85
CA ARG A 194 -2.91 8.02 -7.02
C ARG A 194 -2.27 9.40 -7.15
N GLN A 195 -2.86 10.27 -7.96
CA GLN A 195 -2.34 11.61 -8.16
C GLN A 195 -2.41 12.45 -6.87
N SER A 196 -3.50 12.39 -6.12
CA SER A 196 -3.68 13.10 -4.85
C SER A 196 -2.68 12.61 -3.80
N ILE A 197 -2.55 11.29 -3.63
CA ILE A 197 -1.57 10.70 -2.71
C ILE A 197 -0.15 11.05 -3.15
N GLY A 198 0.18 10.88 -4.44
CA GLY A 198 1.50 11.21 -4.98
C GLY A 198 1.89 12.67 -4.78
N THR A 199 0.94 13.60 -4.94
CA THR A 199 1.18 15.03 -4.68
C THR A 199 1.51 15.29 -3.20
N THR A 200 0.78 14.66 -2.27
CA THR A 200 1.06 14.75 -0.84
C THR A 200 2.41 14.10 -0.51
N PHE A 201 2.67 12.92 -1.07
CA PHE A 201 3.93 12.18 -0.92
C PHE A 201 5.13 13.01 -1.37
N GLY A 202 5.06 13.57 -2.56
CA GLY A 202 6.16 14.35 -3.15
C GLY A 202 6.59 15.56 -2.33
N LYS A 203 5.67 16.15 -1.55
CA LYS A 203 5.93 17.32 -0.70
C LYS A 203 6.22 16.96 0.74
N GLY A 204 5.58 15.92 1.25
CA GLY A 204 5.56 15.59 2.68
C GLY A 204 6.46 14.42 3.08
N GLU A 205 6.92 13.63 2.12
CA GLU A 205 7.92 12.57 2.37
C GLU A 205 9.31 13.06 2.01
N ILE A 206 10.30 12.65 2.83
CA ILE A 206 11.70 13.04 2.70
C ILE A 206 12.54 11.81 2.43
N THR A 207 13.41 11.88 1.42
CA THR A 207 14.34 10.79 1.11
C THR A 207 15.34 10.59 2.24
N SER A 208 15.56 9.35 2.65
CA SER A 208 16.53 9.02 3.71
C SER A 208 17.99 9.33 3.34
N THR A 209 18.31 9.34 2.04
CA THR A 209 19.69 9.50 1.55
C THR A 209 20.08 10.95 1.34
N THR A 210 19.15 11.83 0.95
CA THR A 210 19.47 13.22 0.59
C THR A 210 18.75 14.25 1.47
N GLY A 211 17.75 13.85 2.27
CA GLY A 211 16.96 14.75 3.09
C GLY A 211 16.07 15.70 2.28
N GLN A 212 15.82 15.40 1.00
CA GLN A 212 15.02 16.23 0.10
C GLN A 212 13.60 15.70 0.00
N PRO A 213 12.59 16.56 -0.23
CA PRO A 213 11.27 16.12 -0.67
C PRO A 213 11.37 15.24 -1.93
N TYR A 214 10.56 14.21 -2.03
CA TYR A 214 10.63 13.28 -3.16
C TYR A 214 10.40 13.96 -4.51
N ALA A 215 9.55 14.98 -4.61
CA ALA A 215 9.35 15.73 -5.85
C ALA A 215 10.66 16.40 -6.32
N ASP A 216 11.42 16.98 -5.40
CA ASP A 216 12.70 17.64 -5.70
C ASP A 216 13.78 16.62 -6.05
N TYR A 217 13.83 15.50 -5.33
CA TYR A 217 14.73 14.39 -5.62
C TYR A 217 14.53 13.83 -7.03
N TYR A 218 13.29 13.52 -7.42
CA TYR A 218 12.97 13.04 -8.76
C TYR A 218 13.23 14.08 -9.83
N GLY A 219 12.91 15.34 -9.54
CA GLY A 219 13.22 16.44 -10.45
C GLY A 219 14.71 16.61 -10.70
N GLY A 220 15.53 16.53 -9.64
CA GLY A 220 16.98 16.60 -9.74
C GLY A 220 17.60 15.41 -10.49
N TRP A 221 17.03 14.21 -10.31
CA TRP A 221 17.45 13.04 -11.08
C TRP A 221 17.18 13.21 -12.58
N TYR A 222 15.97 13.70 -12.95
CA TYR A 222 15.64 14.00 -14.35
C TYR A 222 16.65 14.96 -14.97
N ASP A 223 16.98 16.06 -14.27
CA ASP A 223 17.92 17.06 -14.76
C ASP A 223 19.31 16.47 -15.01
N LYS A 224 19.80 15.59 -14.12
CA LYS A 224 21.09 14.89 -14.29
C LYS A 224 21.09 14.01 -15.54
N VAL A 225 20.01 13.23 -15.76
CA VAL A 225 19.93 12.30 -16.89
C VAL A 225 19.81 13.04 -18.22
N LYS A 226 19.06 14.13 -18.28
CA LYS A 226 18.88 14.95 -19.49
C LYS A 226 20.07 15.90 -19.72
N GLY A 227 20.63 16.49 -18.65
CA GLY A 227 21.78 17.41 -18.74
C GLY A 227 23.10 16.71 -19.04
N GLY A 228 23.27 15.44 -18.67
CA GLY A 228 24.48 14.65 -18.98
C GLY A 228 24.58 14.14 -20.43
N LYS A 229 23.63 14.49 -21.29
CA LYS A 229 23.62 14.16 -22.74
C LYS A 229 24.04 15.34 -23.63
N LYS A 230 24.91 16.23 -23.12
CA LYS A 230 25.58 17.25 -23.95
C LYS A 230 26.95 16.76 -24.40
#